data_5bcc53bcd8c745051324591f0e85e51a
#
_entry.id   5bcc53bcd8c745051324591f0e85e51a
#
_cell.length_a   1.000
_cell.length_b   1.000
_cell.length_c   1.000
_cell.angle_alpha   90.00
_cell.angle_beta   90.00
_cell.angle_gamma   90.00
#
_symmetry.space_group_name_H-M   'P 1'
#
loop_
_entity.id
_entity.type
_entity.pdbx_description
1 polymer ?
#
loop_
_entity_poly.entity_id
_entity_poly.type
_entity_poly.pdbx_seq_one_letter_code
_entity_poly.pdbx_strand_id
1 'polypeptide(L)'
;MIIGNPPWITNTELSKINSNNVPNKNNFKNKSGFEAITGTSNFDISESILLKMIDEFKNSDSAIAFLCKTTVSRNVFIELIKNSIKYRFIKQVNFNSSKLFKIDADACLFIIQFGQNSLDDEICAVSDISNPSKVLYKFGFVSGKFYSNIDNIPPIDGECQFEWRQGVKHDCAKIMELTYNNNQLKNKNNENVYIENLLLYPLLKSSNLKKPIVNKTSNYTIITQKKVKQDTDYIRSDAPKTWKYLNDNKEFFDKRKSSIYNNAPDFSIFGVGDYSFKNIK
;
A
#
# COMPACT_ATOMS: atom_id res chain seq x y z
N MET A 1 6.42 -23.07 -24.51
CA MET A 1 5.52 -22.18 -23.74
C MET A 1 5.51 -22.65 -22.29
N ILE A 2 5.63 -21.71 -21.35
CA ILE A 2 5.63 -21.96 -19.92
C ILE A 2 4.35 -21.34 -19.35
N ILE A 3 3.54 -22.16 -18.65
CA ILE A 3 2.28 -21.72 -18.05
C ILE A 3 2.39 -21.90 -16.54
N GLY A 4 1.96 -20.91 -15.75
CA GLY A 4 2.03 -21.00 -14.31
C GLY A 4 0.97 -20.19 -13.58
N ASN A 5 0.70 -20.62 -12.35
CA ASN A 5 -0.12 -19.90 -11.37
C ASN A 5 0.68 -19.79 -10.06
N PRO A 6 1.61 -18.83 -9.95
CA PRO A 6 2.38 -18.64 -8.74
C PRO A 6 1.49 -18.15 -7.59
N PRO A 7 1.92 -18.30 -6.32
CA PRO A 7 1.16 -17.79 -5.17
C PRO A 7 0.98 -16.28 -5.22
N TRP A 8 -0.25 -15.78 -4.99
CA TRP A 8 -0.60 -14.34 -4.96
C TRP A 8 -0.52 -13.79 -3.53
N ILE A 9 0.62 -13.94 -2.92
CA ILE A 9 0.86 -13.57 -1.53
C ILE A 9 2.04 -12.59 -1.42
N THR A 10 1.94 -11.63 -0.53
CA THR A 10 3.02 -10.69 -0.28
C THR A 10 4.06 -11.24 0.70
N ASN A 11 5.30 -10.77 0.61
CA ASN A 11 6.36 -11.11 1.56
C ASN A 11 5.96 -10.83 3.01
N THR A 12 5.19 -9.77 3.25
CA THR A 12 4.69 -9.43 4.58
C THR A 12 3.71 -10.47 5.12
N GLU A 13 2.86 -11.01 4.26
CA GLU A 13 1.91 -12.07 4.64
C GLU A 13 2.63 -13.39 4.93
N LEU A 14 3.62 -13.76 4.12
CA LEU A 14 4.46 -14.93 4.39
C LEU A 14 5.26 -14.81 5.68
N SER A 15 5.82 -13.65 5.96
CA SER A 15 6.54 -13.41 7.21
C SER A 15 5.65 -13.57 8.44
N LYS A 16 4.36 -13.20 8.35
CA LYS A 16 3.40 -13.35 9.45
C LYS A 16 3.09 -14.81 9.81
N ILE A 17 3.16 -15.70 8.83
CA ILE A 17 2.95 -17.15 9.03
C ILE A 17 4.26 -17.91 9.28
N ASN A 18 5.37 -17.20 9.53
CA ASN A 18 6.71 -17.78 9.75
C ASN A 18 7.13 -18.77 8.66
N SER A 19 6.80 -18.47 7.40
CA SER A 19 7.14 -19.32 6.28
C SER A 19 8.64 -19.27 5.98
N ASN A 20 9.27 -20.42 5.82
CA ASN A 20 10.67 -20.54 5.37
C ASN A 20 10.85 -20.19 3.88
N ASN A 21 9.76 -19.99 3.14
CA ASN A 21 9.76 -19.68 1.71
C ASN A 21 9.76 -18.16 1.43
N VAL A 22 10.08 -17.34 2.43
CA VAL A 22 10.26 -15.89 2.18
C VAL A 22 11.52 -15.71 1.34
N PRO A 23 11.42 -15.13 0.12
CA PRO A 23 12.60 -14.83 -0.68
C PRO A 23 13.58 -13.97 0.09
N ASN A 24 14.88 -14.22 -0.08
CA ASN A 24 15.90 -13.36 0.49
C ASN A 24 15.64 -11.91 0.07
N LYS A 25 15.80 -10.98 1.01
CA LYS A 25 15.66 -9.55 0.75
C LYS A 25 16.78 -9.10 -0.17
N ASN A 26 16.56 -9.17 -1.46
CA ASN A 26 17.47 -8.68 -2.49
C ASN A 26 16.97 -7.33 -2.99
N ASN A 27 17.88 -6.40 -3.23
CA ASN A 27 17.56 -5.16 -3.93
C ASN A 27 17.43 -5.41 -5.45
N PHE A 28 16.55 -6.33 -5.82
CA PHE A 28 16.36 -6.79 -7.19
C PHE A 28 15.98 -5.65 -8.16
N LYS A 29 15.32 -4.61 -7.66
CA LYS A 29 14.91 -3.44 -8.45
C LYS A 29 15.94 -2.31 -8.41
N ASN A 30 17.15 -2.53 -7.90
CA ASN A 30 18.21 -1.52 -7.79
C ASN A 30 17.74 -0.18 -7.19
N LYS A 31 16.85 -0.25 -6.20
CA LYS A 31 16.34 0.93 -5.53
C LYS A 31 17.36 1.52 -4.56
N SER A 32 17.33 2.84 -4.35
CA SER A 32 18.19 3.58 -3.43
C SER A 32 17.46 3.98 -2.16
N GLY A 33 18.20 4.29 -1.10
CA GLY A 33 17.66 4.80 0.15
C GLY A 33 16.94 3.77 1.01
N PHE A 34 15.91 4.20 1.74
CA PHE A 34 15.16 3.37 2.69
C PHE A 34 14.46 2.17 2.04
N GLU A 35 14.01 2.32 0.80
CA GLU A 35 13.38 1.24 0.03
C GLU A 35 14.37 0.12 -0.31
N ALA A 36 15.65 0.43 -0.49
CA ALA A 36 16.70 -0.57 -0.67
C ALA A 36 16.97 -1.37 0.62
N ILE A 37 16.94 -0.70 1.76
CA ILE A 37 17.20 -1.30 3.08
C ILE A 37 16.04 -2.18 3.54
N THR A 38 14.80 -1.74 3.29
CA THR A 38 13.60 -2.48 3.66
C THR A 38 13.31 -3.64 2.70
N GLY A 39 14.03 -3.70 1.56
CA GLY A 39 13.84 -4.70 0.52
C GLY A 39 12.38 -4.73 0.09
N THR A 40 11.88 -3.66 -0.55
CA THR A 40 10.49 -3.51 -1.00
C THR A 40 9.55 -4.45 -0.27
N SER A 41 9.28 -4.17 0.96
CA SER A 41 8.68 -5.07 1.96
C SER A 41 7.28 -5.58 1.62
N ASN A 42 6.69 -5.11 0.55
CA ASN A 42 5.35 -5.50 0.09
C ASN A 42 5.37 -6.08 -1.33
N PHE A 43 6.43 -6.77 -1.66
CA PHE A 43 6.63 -7.43 -2.94
C PHE A 43 5.73 -8.68 -3.04
N ASP A 44 4.97 -8.79 -4.12
CA ASP A 44 4.20 -9.99 -4.40
C ASP A 44 5.15 -11.10 -4.89
N ILE A 45 5.05 -12.30 -4.33
CA ILE A 45 5.93 -13.41 -4.70
C ILE A 45 5.78 -13.79 -6.16
N SER A 46 4.57 -13.67 -6.69
CA SER A 46 4.32 -13.92 -8.12
C SER A 46 5.13 -12.98 -9.01
N GLU A 47 5.36 -11.73 -8.59
CA GLU A 47 6.22 -10.77 -9.30
C GLU A 47 7.67 -11.25 -9.33
N SER A 48 8.20 -11.72 -8.19
CA SER A 48 9.57 -12.26 -8.11
C SER A 48 9.77 -13.48 -8.99
N ILE A 49 8.81 -14.39 -8.99
CA ILE A 49 8.84 -15.60 -9.81
C ILE A 49 8.82 -15.23 -11.30
N LEU A 50 7.92 -14.32 -11.70
CA LEU A 50 7.81 -13.85 -13.08
C LEU A 50 9.11 -13.20 -13.56
N LEU A 51 9.72 -12.31 -12.76
CA LEU A 51 10.96 -11.65 -13.12
C LEU A 51 12.14 -12.65 -13.26
N LYS A 52 12.21 -13.68 -12.41
CA LYS A 52 13.19 -14.76 -12.56
C LYS A 52 12.96 -15.57 -13.84
N MET A 53 11.72 -15.91 -14.16
CA MET A 53 11.39 -16.62 -15.39
C MET A 53 11.72 -15.78 -16.62
N ILE A 54 11.48 -14.48 -16.57
CA ILE A 54 11.87 -13.56 -17.65
C ILE A 54 13.38 -13.55 -17.83
N ASP A 55 14.14 -13.43 -16.76
CA ASP A 55 15.61 -13.41 -16.82
C ASP A 55 16.17 -14.69 -17.43
N GLU A 56 15.60 -15.84 -17.10
CA GLU A 56 15.99 -17.14 -17.64
C GLU A 56 15.67 -17.30 -19.13
N PHE A 57 14.51 -16.79 -19.58
CA PHE A 57 13.99 -17.06 -20.92
C PHE A 57 14.05 -15.88 -21.89
N LYS A 58 14.48 -14.68 -21.47
CA LYS A 58 14.51 -13.47 -22.31
C LYS A 58 15.31 -13.58 -23.61
N ASN A 59 16.29 -14.46 -23.65
CA ASN A 59 17.16 -14.70 -24.83
C ASN A 59 16.71 -15.89 -25.70
N SER A 60 15.50 -16.41 -25.47
CA SER A 60 14.95 -17.54 -26.20
C SER A 60 13.71 -17.15 -26.99
N ASP A 61 13.20 -18.06 -27.86
CA ASP A 61 11.90 -17.91 -28.54
C ASP A 61 10.72 -18.41 -27.68
N SER A 62 10.90 -18.47 -26.36
CA SER A 62 9.91 -18.98 -25.43
C SER A 62 8.75 -18.02 -25.22
N ALA A 63 7.60 -18.57 -24.85
CA ALA A 63 6.46 -17.80 -24.35
C ALA A 63 6.18 -18.16 -22.89
N ILE A 64 5.87 -17.16 -22.10
CA ILE A 64 5.45 -17.27 -20.70
C ILE A 64 3.99 -16.78 -20.58
N ALA A 65 3.15 -17.56 -19.90
CA ALA A 65 1.77 -17.20 -19.61
C ALA A 65 1.45 -17.49 -18.13
N PHE A 66 1.29 -16.44 -17.33
CA PHE A 66 1.12 -16.57 -15.88
C PHE A 66 -0.15 -15.91 -15.41
N LEU A 67 -0.87 -16.59 -14.50
CA LEU A 67 -1.95 -16.00 -13.73
C LEU A 67 -1.33 -15.14 -12.62
N CYS A 68 -1.72 -13.87 -12.54
CA CYS A 68 -1.22 -12.95 -11.51
C CYS A 68 -2.20 -11.80 -11.27
N LYS A 69 -1.94 -10.99 -10.24
CA LYS A 69 -2.65 -9.73 -10.04
C LYS A 69 -2.32 -8.73 -11.16
N THR A 70 -3.29 -7.88 -11.55
CA THR A 70 -3.07 -6.85 -12.57
C THR A 70 -1.99 -5.83 -12.18
N THR A 71 -1.78 -5.62 -10.88
CA THR A 71 -0.67 -4.80 -10.38
C THR A 71 0.68 -5.45 -10.65
N VAL A 72 0.78 -6.77 -10.53
CA VAL A 72 2.00 -7.54 -10.81
C VAL A 72 2.34 -7.47 -12.29
N SER A 73 1.36 -7.70 -13.18
CA SER A 73 1.60 -7.61 -14.64
C SER A 73 2.14 -6.24 -15.06
N ARG A 74 1.57 -5.15 -14.51
CA ARG A 74 2.05 -3.78 -14.78
C ARG A 74 3.47 -3.55 -14.26
N ASN A 75 3.77 -3.98 -13.03
CA ASN A 75 5.12 -3.87 -12.46
C ASN A 75 6.15 -4.63 -13.29
N VAL A 76 5.83 -5.86 -13.68
CA VAL A 76 6.69 -6.69 -14.53
C VAL A 76 6.90 -6.03 -15.89
N PHE A 77 5.85 -5.48 -16.51
CA PHE A 77 5.96 -4.74 -17.76
C PHE A 77 6.90 -3.54 -17.64
N ILE A 78 6.76 -2.75 -16.57
CA ILE A 78 7.65 -1.61 -16.30
C ILE A 78 9.11 -2.07 -16.21
N GLU A 79 9.38 -3.18 -15.52
CA GLU A 79 10.74 -3.72 -15.40
C GLU A 79 11.28 -4.27 -16.72
N LEU A 80 10.43 -4.85 -17.59
CA LEU A 80 10.82 -5.27 -18.95
C LEU A 80 11.34 -4.06 -19.76
N ILE A 81 10.58 -2.98 -19.78
CA ILE A 81 10.94 -1.76 -20.52
C ILE A 81 12.20 -1.12 -19.95
N LYS A 82 12.29 -0.92 -18.64
CA LYS A 82 13.47 -0.34 -17.96
C LYS A 82 14.77 -1.11 -18.24
N ASN A 83 14.67 -2.43 -18.34
CA ASN A 83 15.83 -3.29 -18.59
C ASN A 83 16.01 -3.58 -20.09
N SER A 84 15.27 -2.90 -20.97
CA SER A 84 15.34 -3.07 -22.43
C SER A 84 15.20 -4.53 -22.88
N ILE A 85 14.36 -5.31 -22.19
CA ILE A 85 14.13 -6.72 -22.52
C ILE A 85 13.18 -6.77 -23.71
N LYS A 86 13.62 -7.42 -24.79
CA LYS A 86 12.90 -7.51 -26.05
C LYS A 86 11.87 -8.63 -26.04
N TYR A 87 10.71 -8.36 -26.65
CA TYR A 87 9.62 -9.32 -26.80
C TYR A 87 8.91 -9.14 -28.15
N ARG A 88 8.37 -10.23 -28.70
CA ARG A 88 7.55 -10.18 -29.92
C ARG A 88 6.11 -9.83 -29.64
N PHE A 89 5.61 -10.27 -28.48
CA PHE A 89 4.21 -10.14 -28.13
C PHE A 89 4.07 -10.02 -26.62
N ILE A 90 3.23 -9.09 -26.19
CA ILE A 90 2.86 -8.93 -24.79
C ILE A 90 1.37 -8.60 -24.67
N LYS A 91 0.68 -9.24 -23.74
CA LYS A 91 -0.76 -9.07 -23.55
C LYS A 91 -1.18 -9.36 -22.14
N GLN A 92 -2.16 -8.61 -21.67
CA GLN A 92 -2.89 -8.87 -20.44
C GLN A 92 -4.32 -9.26 -20.76
N VAL A 93 -4.79 -10.41 -20.26
CA VAL A 93 -6.15 -10.89 -20.41
C VAL A 93 -6.79 -10.93 -19.02
N ASN A 94 -7.68 -9.98 -18.73
CA ASN A 94 -8.36 -9.88 -17.44
C ASN A 94 -9.43 -10.96 -17.30
N PHE A 95 -9.68 -11.37 -16.06
CA PHE A 95 -10.78 -12.27 -15.71
C PHE A 95 -11.32 -11.95 -14.32
N ASN A 96 -12.54 -12.39 -14.05
CA ASN A 96 -13.15 -12.24 -12.74
C ASN A 96 -12.68 -13.34 -11.79
N SER A 97 -11.73 -13.01 -10.89
CA SER A 97 -11.14 -13.95 -9.94
C SER A 97 -12.14 -14.43 -8.88
N SER A 98 -13.10 -13.61 -8.48
CA SER A 98 -14.16 -14.00 -7.54
C SER A 98 -15.04 -15.13 -8.12
N LYS A 99 -15.35 -15.07 -9.43
CA LYS A 99 -16.13 -16.12 -10.10
C LYS A 99 -15.35 -17.41 -10.29
N LEU A 100 -14.06 -17.30 -10.67
CA LEU A 100 -13.24 -18.46 -11.03
C LEU A 100 -12.57 -19.13 -9.82
N PHE A 101 -12.07 -18.32 -8.88
CA PHE A 101 -11.23 -18.80 -7.79
C PHE A 101 -11.74 -18.41 -6.39
N LYS A 102 -12.88 -17.71 -6.29
CA LYS A 102 -13.44 -17.17 -5.04
C LYS A 102 -12.45 -16.25 -4.28
N ILE A 103 -11.63 -15.53 -5.02
CA ILE A 103 -10.64 -14.58 -4.50
C ILE A 103 -11.06 -13.17 -4.92
N ASP A 104 -11.10 -12.24 -3.97
CA ASP A 104 -11.40 -10.83 -4.25
C ASP A 104 -10.10 -10.08 -4.59
N ALA A 105 -9.70 -10.17 -5.85
CA ALA A 105 -8.53 -9.48 -6.40
C ALA A 105 -8.68 -9.22 -7.90
N ASP A 106 -8.19 -8.09 -8.37
CA ASP A 106 -8.05 -7.84 -9.81
C ASP A 106 -6.96 -8.73 -10.39
N ALA A 107 -7.34 -9.65 -11.28
CA ALA A 107 -6.46 -10.69 -11.79
C ALA A 107 -6.47 -10.79 -13.31
N CYS A 108 -5.38 -11.31 -13.86
CA CYS A 108 -5.19 -11.50 -15.29
C CYS A 108 -4.32 -12.72 -15.62
N LEU A 109 -4.43 -13.17 -16.85
CA LEU A 109 -3.41 -13.98 -17.51
C LEU A 109 -2.48 -13.00 -18.23
N PHE A 110 -1.22 -12.94 -17.80
CA PHE A 110 -0.19 -12.11 -18.39
C PHE A 110 0.67 -12.97 -19.31
N ILE A 111 0.77 -12.58 -20.58
CA ILE A 111 1.42 -13.36 -21.63
C ILE A 111 2.56 -12.55 -22.22
N ILE A 112 3.74 -13.14 -22.30
CA ILE A 112 4.94 -12.57 -22.92
C ILE A 112 5.51 -13.64 -23.86
N GLN A 113 5.80 -13.26 -25.10
CA GLN A 113 6.57 -14.06 -26.03
C GLN A 113 7.87 -13.32 -26.34
N PHE A 114 8.99 -13.95 -26.05
CA PHE A 114 10.32 -13.45 -26.37
C PHE A 114 10.71 -13.76 -27.83
N GLY A 115 11.77 -13.13 -28.32
CA GLY A 115 12.33 -13.38 -29.63
C GLY A 115 12.99 -12.17 -30.26
N GLN A 116 13.69 -12.36 -31.39
CA GLN A 116 14.57 -11.35 -31.97
C GLN A 116 13.83 -10.20 -32.68
N ASN A 117 12.60 -10.41 -33.16
CA ASN A 117 11.80 -9.37 -33.80
C ASN A 117 10.90 -8.70 -32.76
N SER A 118 11.50 -7.92 -31.88
CA SER A 118 10.72 -7.18 -30.89
C SER A 118 9.96 -6.02 -31.54
N LEU A 119 8.70 -5.88 -31.21
CA LEU A 119 7.99 -4.62 -31.40
C LEU A 119 8.63 -3.59 -30.48
N ASP A 120 9.02 -2.45 -31.02
CA ASP A 120 9.51 -1.32 -30.20
C ASP A 120 8.37 -0.61 -29.42
N ASP A 121 7.20 -1.22 -29.39
CA ASP A 121 6.03 -0.67 -28.73
C ASP A 121 6.11 -0.91 -27.22
N GLU A 122 6.42 0.13 -26.47
CA GLU A 122 6.35 0.17 -25.01
C GLU A 122 4.89 0.13 -24.50
N ILE A 123 4.04 -0.73 -25.09
CA ILE A 123 2.60 -0.77 -24.90
C ILE A 123 2.13 -2.21 -24.72
N CYS A 124 1.27 -2.43 -23.72
CA CYS A 124 0.59 -3.70 -23.47
C CYS A 124 -0.91 -3.57 -23.73
N ALA A 125 -1.46 -4.41 -24.59
CA ALA A 125 -2.89 -4.48 -24.83
C ALA A 125 -3.60 -5.27 -23.72
N VAL A 126 -4.76 -4.77 -23.28
CA VAL A 126 -5.62 -5.41 -22.28
C VAL A 126 -6.92 -5.86 -22.92
N SER A 127 -7.28 -7.10 -22.69
CA SER A 127 -8.58 -7.68 -23.10
C SER A 127 -9.23 -8.42 -21.92
N ASP A 128 -10.44 -8.92 -22.13
CA ASP A 128 -11.14 -9.77 -21.16
C ASP A 128 -11.21 -11.21 -21.67
N ILE A 129 -11.21 -12.18 -20.76
CA ILE A 129 -11.25 -13.60 -21.10
C ILE A 129 -12.53 -14.00 -21.85
N SER A 130 -13.62 -13.27 -21.66
CA SER A 130 -14.86 -13.50 -22.39
C SER A 130 -14.76 -13.14 -23.89
N ASN A 131 -13.86 -12.21 -24.25
CA ASN A 131 -13.54 -11.87 -25.62
C ASN A 131 -12.06 -11.46 -25.73
N PRO A 132 -11.14 -12.43 -25.78
CA PRO A 132 -9.71 -12.17 -25.80
C PRO A 132 -9.21 -11.40 -27.03
N SER A 133 -9.96 -11.44 -28.13
CA SER A 133 -9.60 -10.72 -29.37
C SER A 133 -9.91 -9.24 -29.31
N LYS A 134 -10.83 -8.79 -28.43
CA LYS A 134 -11.23 -7.40 -28.30
C LYS A 134 -10.32 -6.69 -27.29
N VAL A 135 -9.56 -5.71 -27.76
CA VAL A 135 -8.80 -4.80 -26.87
C VAL A 135 -9.78 -3.87 -26.16
N LEU A 136 -9.71 -3.82 -24.83
CA LEU A 136 -10.51 -2.93 -23.99
C LEU A 136 -9.83 -1.58 -23.81
N TYR A 137 -8.52 -1.60 -23.51
CA TYR A 137 -7.63 -0.46 -23.37
C TYR A 137 -6.19 -0.93 -23.47
N LYS A 138 -5.26 0.02 -23.47
CA LYS A 138 -3.84 -0.25 -23.46
C LYS A 138 -3.18 0.48 -22.31
N PHE A 139 -2.12 -0.08 -21.75
CA PHE A 139 -1.23 0.61 -20.82
C PHE A 139 0.21 0.56 -21.34
N GLY A 140 1.05 1.47 -20.88
CA GLY A 140 2.43 1.51 -21.32
C GLY A 140 3.08 2.87 -21.13
N PHE A 141 4.16 3.11 -21.87
CA PHE A 141 4.89 4.35 -21.82
C PHE A 141 4.53 5.26 -23.00
N VAL A 142 4.32 6.53 -22.70
CA VAL A 142 4.15 7.60 -23.69
C VAL A 142 5.09 8.71 -23.31
N SER A 143 6.01 9.07 -24.20
CA SER A 143 7.06 10.07 -23.95
C SER A 143 7.87 9.80 -22.66
N GLY A 144 8.21 8.52 -22.42
CA GLY A 144 9.00 8.08 -21.27
C GLY A 144 8.25 8.01 -19.94
N LYS A 145 6.94 8.31 -19.91
CA LYS A 145 6.10 8.25 -18.73
C LYS A 145 5.10 7.10 -18.81
N PHE A 146 4.97 6.33 -17.74
CA PHE A 146 4.03 5.21 -17.66
C PHE A 146 2.60 5.68 -17.40
N TYR A 147 1.65 5.17 -18.20
CA TYR A 147 0.23 5.39 -18.04
C TYR A 147 -0.50 4.04 -17.92
N SER A 148 -1.37 3.93 -16.94
CA SER A 148 -2.20 2.74 -16.73
C SER A 148 -3.34 2.58 -17.75
N ASN A 149 -3.64 3.63 -18.51
CA ASN A 149 -4.53 3.65 -19.66
C ASN A 149 -4.09 4.77 -20.61
N ILE A 150 -3.45 4.42 -21.72
CA ILE A 150 -2.95 5.38 -22.71
C ILE A 150 -4.04 5.92 -23.64
N ASP A 151 -5.16 5.21 -23.75
CA ASP A 151 -6.30 5.63 -24.58
C ASP A 151 -7.09 6.78 -23.91
N ASN A 152 -6.84 7.01 -22.61
CA ASN A 152 -7.50 8.05 -21.83
C ASN A 152 -6.51 8.76 -20.89
N ILE A 153 -5.51 9.40 -21.49
CA ILE A 153 -4.55 10.23 -20.74
C ILE A 153 -5.27 11.53 -20.34
N PRO A 154 -5.32 11.87 -19.04
CA PRO A 154 -5.94 13.11 -18.61
C PRO A 154 -5.24 14.33 -19.24
N PRO A 155 -5.97 15.37 -19.66
CA PRO A 155 -5.35 16.59 -20.16
C PRO A 155 -4.54 17.35 -19.10
N ILE A 156 -4.81 17.05 -17.81
CA ILE A 156 -4.06 17.58 -16.66
C ILE A 156 -3.08 16.49 -16.23
N ASP A 157 -1.90 16.49 -16.80
CA ASP A 157 -0.81 15.62 -16.39
C ASP A 157 0.35 16.48 -15.88
N GLY A 158 0.94 16.11 -14.77
CA GLY A 158 2.04 16.84 -14.16
C GLY A 158 2.25 16.50 -12.69
N GLU A 159 3.16 17.21 -12.05
CA GLU A 159 3.42 17.08 -10.64
C GLU A 159 2.41 17.91 -9.83
N CYS A 160 1.78 17.27 -8.84
CA CYS A 160 0.89 17.96 -7.93
C CYS A 160 1.71 18.93 -7.04
N GLN A 161 1.30 20.19 -7.00
CA GLN A 161 1.94 21.19 -6.12
C GLN A 161 1.65 20.95 -4.63
N PHE A 162 0.64 20.14 -4.32
CA PHE A 162 0.28 19.79 -2.96
C PHE A 162 0.96 18.49 -2.56
N GLU A 163 1.61 18.53 -1.41
CA GLU A 163 2.24 17.35 -0.84
C GLU A 163 1.20 16.47 -0.14
N TRP A 164 1.04 15.23 -0.61
CA TRP A 164 0.21 14.26 0.09
C TRP A 164 0.92 13.73 1.34
N ARG A 165 0.23 13.73 2.47
CA ARG A 165 0.73 13.21 3.73
C ARG A 165 -0.20 12.17 4.30
N GLN A 166 0.35 11.11 4.85
CA GLN A 166 -0.41 10.13 5.59
C GLN A 166 -0.96 10.77 6.87
N GLY A 167 -2.23 10.51 7.18
CA GLY A 167 -2.81 10.87 8.47
C GLY A 167 -2.26 10.02 9.61
N VAL A 168 -2.53 10.46 10.85
CA VAL A 168 -2.09 9.74 12.05
C VAL A 168 -2.62 8.31 12.05
N LYS A 169 -1.72 7.36 12.27
CA LYS A 169 -1.97 5.93 12.39
C LYS A 169 -1.61 5.46 13.79
N HIS A 170 -2.57 4.93 14.52
CA HIS A 170 -2.39 4.40 15.88
C HIS A 170 -2.84 2.94 16.02
N ASP A 171 -3.61 2.41 15.08
CA ASP A 171 -4.16 1.04 15.04
C ASP A 171 -4.86 0.60 16.35
N CYS A 172 -5.34 1.58 17.12
CA CYS A 172 -6.01 1.39 18.41
C CYS A 172 -7.24 2.32 18.53
N ALA A 173 -8.10 2.33 17.50
CA ALA A 173 -9.21 3.26 17.39
C ALA A 173 -10.22 3.18 18.54
N LYS A 174 -10.39 2.02 19.16
CA LYS A 174 -11.32 1.82 20.29
C LYS A 174 -10.96 2.68 21.49
N ILE A 175 -9.66 2.90 21.72
CA ILE A 175 -9.12 3.58 22.89
C ILE A 175 -8.68 5.00 22.55
N MET A 176 -8.01 5.19 21.41
CA MET A 176 -7.39 6.49 21.08
C MET A 176 -8.33 7.48 20.39
N GLU A 177 -9.43 7.02 19.78
CA GLU A 177 -10.41 7.90 19.17
C GLU A 177 -11.57 8.14 20.13
N LEU A 178 -11.79 9.40 20.43
CA LEU A 178 -12.74 9.87 21.43
C LEU A 178 -13.77 10.79 20.79
N THR A 179 -14.93 10.88 21.41
CA THR A 179 -16.02 11.76 20.96
C THR A 179 -16.66 12.44 22.15
N TYR A 180 -16.90 13.75 22.07
CA TYR A 180 -17.74 14.45 23.06
C TYR A 180 -19.21 14.08 22.84
N ASN A 181 -19.83 13.56 23.88
CA ASN A 181 -21.26 13.30 23.96
C ASN A 181 -21.77 13.90 25.28
N ASN A 182 -22.72 14.85 25.20
CA ASN A 182 -23.28 15.57 26.37
C ASN A 182 -22.20 16.12 27.33
N ASN A 183 -21.19 16.79 26.80
CA ASN A 183 -20.03 17.30 27.52
C ASN A 183 -19.15 16.25 28.23
N GLN A 184 -19.35 14.97 27.95
CA GLN A 184 -18.49 13.90 28.41
C GLN A 184 -17.70 13.34 27.27
N LEU A 185 -16.41 13.11 27.49
CA LEU A 185 -15.53 12.49 26.53
C LEU A 185 -15.71 10.96 26.62
N LYS A 186 -15.98 10.30 25.50
CA LYS A 186 -16.19 8.86 25.43
C LYS A 186 -15.29 8.23 24.38
N ASN A 187 -14.81 7.02 24.66
CA ASN A 187 -14.14 6.18 23.68
C ASN A 187 -15.16 5.40 22.82
N LYS A 188 -14.68 4.61 21.85
CA LYS A 188 -15.58 3.83 20.98
C LYS A 188 -16.23 2.63 21.66
N ASN A 189 -15.80 2.24 22.86
CA ASN A 189 -16.51 1.28 23.71
C ASN A 189 -17.65 1.94 24.50
N ASN A 190 -17.90 3.25 24.28
CA ASN A 190 -18.89 4.06 25.00
C ASN A 190 -18.58 4.28 26.49
N GLU A 191 -17.32 4.11 26.89
CA GLU A 191 -16.82 4.34 28.23
C GLU A 191 -16.46 5.81 28.42
N ASN A 192 -16.72 6.39 29.59
CA ASN A 192 -16.30 7.73 29.92
C ASN A 192 -14.78 7.80 30.10
N VAL A 193 -14.15 8.80 29.51
CA VAL A 193 -12.71 9.00 29.52
C VAL A 193 -12.38 10.32 30.23
N TYR A 194 -11.53 10.25 31.24
CA TYR A 194 -11.09 11.39 32.05
C TYR A 194 -9.60 11.58 31.88
N ILE A 195 -9.20 12.45 30.95
CA ILE A 195 -7.81 12.72 30.58
C ILE A 195 -7.54 14.22 30.49
N GLU A 196 -6.29 14.61 30.47
CA GLU A 196 -5.85 15.98 30.24
C GLU A 196 -6.07 16.38 28.77
N ASN A 197 -6.31 17.68 28.54
CA ASN A 197 -6.44 18.22 27.17
C ASN A 197 -5.08 18.29 26.43
N LEU A 198 -3.97 18.13 27.12
CA LEU A 198 -2.62 18.33 26.57
C LEU A 198 -2.35 17.46 25.32
N LEU A 199 -2.84 16.23 25.32
CA LEU A 199 -2.63 15.26 24.24
C LEU A 199 -3.89 15.02 23.38
N LEU A 200 -4.95 15.79 23.62
CA LEU A 200 -6.24 15.62 22.94
C LEU A 200 -6.35 16.58 21.75
N TYR A 201 -6.40 16.04 20.55
CA TYR A 201 -6.43 16.82 19.32
C TYR A 201 -7.70 16.51 18.49
N PRO A 202 -8.28 17.51 17.80
CA PRO A 202 -9.39 17.31 16.89
C PRO A 202 -9.03 16.31 15.78
N LEU A 203 -9.93 15.39 15.50
CA LEU A 203 -9.76 14.35 14.47
C LEU A 203 -10.76 14.58 13.33
N LEU A 204 -10.24 14.74 12.11
CA LEU A 204 -11.04 14.70 10.89
C LEU A 204 -10.81 13.37 10.17
N LYS A 205 -11.91 12.74 9.78
CA LYS A 205 -11.93 11.54 8.93
C LYS A 205 -12.59 11.87 7.59
N SER A 206 -12.39 11.06 6.57
CA SER A 206 -13.03 11.20 5.26
C SER A 206 -14.56 11.34 5.38
N SER A 207 -15.18 10.61 6.31
CA SER A 207 -16.62 10.72 6.60
C SER A 207 -17.08 12.09 7.10
N ASN A 208 -16.17 12.90 7.63
CA ASN A 208 -16.47 14.27 8.09
C ASN A 208 -16.38 15.30 6.95
N LEU A 209 -15.71 14.96 5.84
CA LEU A 209 -15.47 15.87 4.70
C LEU A 209 -16.67 15.88 3.74
N LYS A 210 -17.85 16.19 4.27
CA LYS A 210 -19.10 16.31 3.48
C LYS A 210 -19.35 17.71 2.91
N LYS A 211 -18.54 18.68 3.30
CA LYS A 211 -18.62 20.09 2.89
C LYS A 211 -17.22 20.58 2.51
N PRO A 212 -17.12 21.58 1.63
CA PRO A 212 -15.83 22.17 1.25
C PRO A 212 -15.02 22.71 2.43
N ILE A 213 -15.72 23.20 3.47
CA ILE A 213 -15.11 23.75 4.68
C ILE A 213 -15.70 23.05 5.91
N VAL A 214 -14.83 22.51 6.76
CA VAL A 214 -15.18 21.87 8.03
C VAL A 214 -14.47 22.61 9.16
N ASN A 215 -15.20 23.43 9.88
CA ASN A 215 -14.65 24.28 10.96
C ASN A 215 -14.66 23.62 12.34
N LYS A 216 -15.49 22.59 12.56
CA LYS A 216 -15.65 21.94 13.86
C LYS A 216 -15.82 20.42 13.67
N THR A 217 -15.30 19.67 14.63
CA THR A 217 -15.52 18.23 14.75
C THR A 217 -15.85 17.89 16.20
N SER A 218 -16.64 16.85 16.40
CA SER A 218 -16.87 16.23 17.72
C SER A 218 -15.90 15.09 17.98
N ASN A 219 -15.10 14.71 16.98
CA ASN A 219 -14.15 13.61 17.10
C ASN A 219 -12.78 14.14 17.52
N TYR A 220 -12.15 13.41 18.42
CA TYR A 220 -10.82 13.72 18.94
C TYR A 220 -9.95 12.46 18.90
N THR A 221 -8.65 12.65 18.97
CA THR A 221 -7.70 11.54 19.12
C THR A 221 -6.60 11.92 20.10
N ILE A 222 -6.11 10.93 20.82
CA ILE A 222 -4.96 11.10 21.70
C ILE A 222 -3.70 11.07 20.82
N ILE A 223 -2.86 12.09 20.88
CA ILE A 223 -1.58 12.19 20.18
C ILE A 223 -0.46 12.07 21.20
N THR A 224 0.15 10.91 21.25
CA THR A 224 1.19 10.55 22.22
C THR A 224 2.60 10.96 21.79
N GLN A 225 2.80 11.36 20.54
CA GLN A 225 4.09 11.72 19.97
C GLN A 225 3.92 12.86 18.96
N LYS A 226 4.85 13.79 18.91
CA LYS A 226 4.91 14.84 17.87
C LYS A 226 5.79 14.41 16.69
N LYS A 227 6.73 13.49 16.94
CA LYS A 227 7.62 12.90 15.92
C LYS A 227 7.59 11.38 16.05
N VAL A 228 7.70 10.67 14.93
CA VAL A 228 7.79 9.21 14.93
C VAL A 228 8.96 8.73 15.77
N LYS A 229 8.74 7.71 16.59
CA LYS A 229 9.72 7.14 17.56
C LYS A 229 10.12 8.07 18.71
N GLN A 230 9.43 9.17 18.92
CA GLN A 230 9.62 9.98 20.13
C GLN A 230 9.31 9.13 21.36
N ASP A 231 10.09 9.27 22.42
CA ASP A 231 9.80 8.63 23.70
C ASP A 231 8.44 9.12 24.25
N THR A 232 7.71 8.23 24.89
CA THR A 232 6.36 8.48 25.44
C THR A 232 6.35 8.51 26.96
N ASP A 233 7.46 8.28 27.65
CA ASP A 233 7.54 8.27 29.12
C ASP A 233 7.21 9.62 29.74
N TYR A 234 7.43 10.73 29.00
CA TYR A 234 7.04 12.06 29.43
C TYR A 234 5.54 12.19 29.75
N ILE A 235 4.68 11.35 29.17
CA ILE A 235 3.24 11.35 29.41
C ILE A 235 2.93 11.05 30.87
N ARG A 236 3.79 10.26 31.53
CA ARG A 236 3.62 9.92 32.95
C ARG A 236 3.72 11.15 33.85
N SER A 237 4.60 12.10 33.54
CA SER A 237 4.75 13.35 34.29
C SER A 237 3.77 14.44 33.85
N ASP A 238 3.61 14.61 32.52
CA ASP A 238 2.94 15.78 31.97
C ASP A 238 1.43 15.59 31.81
N ALA A 239 0.97 14.34 31.70
CA ALA A 239 -0.43 13.97 31.56
C ALA A 239 -0.76 12.64 32.28
N PRO A 240 -0.68 12.61 33.63
CA PRO A 240 -0.79 11.38 34.42
C PRO A 240 -2.14 10.66 34.29
N LYS A 241 -3.24 11.38 34.10
CA LYS A 241 -4.54 10.73 33.86
C LYS A 241 -4.59 10.06 32.48
N THR A 242 -3.98 10.70 31.46
CA THR A 242 -3.86 10.12 30.14
C THR A 242 -2.96 8.89 30.17
N TRP A 243 -1.82 8.95 30.86
CA TRP A 243 -0.93 7.82 31.07
C TRP A 243 -1.69 6.65 31.69
N LYS A 244 -2.40 6.91 32.81
CA LYS A 244 -3.19 5.88 33.49
C LYS A 244 -4.21 5.25 32.53
N TYR A 245 -4.98 6.07 31.81
CA TYR A 245 -5.97 5.61 30.84
C TYR A 245 -5.36 4.69 29.76
N LEU A 246 -4.23 5.10 29.17
CA LEU A 246 -3.53 4.31 28.17
C LEU A 246 -2.98 3.00 28.73
N ASN A 247 -2.43 3.06 29.95
CA ASN A 247 -1.88 1.87 30.62
C ASN A 247 -2.95 0.88 31.06
N ASP A 248 -4.09 1.34 31.57
CA ASP A 248 -5.25 0.52 31.90
C ASP A 248 -5.81 -0.22 30.65
N ASN A 249 -5.52 0.30 29.45
CA ASN A 249 -5.93 -0.25 28.17
C ASN A 249 -4.75 -0.83 27.35
N LYS A 250 -3.62 -1.14 27.98
CA LYS A 250 -2.39 -1.58 27.28
C LYS A 250 -2.60 -2.79 26.40
N GLU A 251 -3.47 -3.72 26.79
CA GLU A 251 -3.79 -4.92 26.00
C GLU A 251 -4.27 -4.64 24.57
N PHE A 252 -4.93 -3.49 24.33
CA PHE A 252 -5.37 -3.10 22.98
C PHE A 252 -4.19 -2.67 22.11
N PHE A 253 -3.16 -2.09 22.72
CA PHE A 253 -1.93 -1.69 22.01
C PHE A 253 -1.07 -2.91 21.70
N ASP A 254 -1.00 -3.87 22.61
CA ASP A 254 -0.23 -5.12 22.42
C ASP A 254 -0.84 -6.01 21.32
N LYS A 255 -2.15 -5.92 21.08
CA LYS A 255 -2.85 -6.60 19.98
C LYS A 255 -2.66 -5.98 18.60
N ARG A 256 -1.93 -4.86 18.47
CA ARG A 256 -1.68 -4.22 17.16
C ARG A 256 -0.84 -5.13 16.27
N LYS A 257 -1.31 -5.36 15.04
CA LYS A 257 -0.70 -6.35 14.12
C LYS A 257 0.42 -5.79 13.23
N SER A 258 0.52 -4.48 13.12
CA SER A 258 1.47 -3.85 12.20
C SER A 258 2.90 -3.90 12.78
N SER A 259 3.85 -4.38 11.98
CA SER A 259 5.26 -4.45 12.34
C SER A 259 5.92 -3.09 12.63
N ILE A 260 5.26 -1.99 12.26
CA ILE A 260 5.77 -0.64 12.56
C ILE A 260 5.82 -0.36 14.07
N TYR A 261 5.05 -1.09 14.89
CA TYR A 261 5.05 -0.96 16.34
C TYR A 261 6.08 -1.85 17.04
N ASN A 262 6.76 -2.74 16.30
CA ASN A 262 7.82 -3.57 16.85
C ASN A 262 9.01 -2.70 17.26
N ASN A 263 9.47 -2.84 18.49
CA ASN A 263 10.56 -2.03 19.06
C ASN A 263 10.28 -0.50 19.04
N ALA A 264 9.03 -0.11 19.06
CA ALA A 264 8.61 1.28 19.22
C ALA A 264 8.25 1.55 20.70
N PRO A 265 8.32 2.81 21.16
CA PRO A 265 7.86 3.19 22.50
C PRO A 265 6.42 2.76 22.75
N ASP A 266 6.05 2.55 24.02
CA ASP A 266 4.67 2.27 24.41
C ASP A 266 3.74 3.36 23.88
N PHE A 267 2.54 2.99 23.49
CA PHE A 267 1.52 3.90 22.94
C PHE A 267 1.94 4.71 21.71
N SER A 268 2.99 4.27 21.00
CA SER A 268 3.50 4.96 19.80
C SER A 268 2.46 5.07 18.69
N ILE A 269 2.60 6.15 17.91
CA ILE A 269 1.80 6.47 16.74
C ILE A 269 2.70 6.71 15.52
N PHE A 270 2.13 6.63 14.33
CA PHE A 270 2.81 6.89 13.07
C PHE A 270 2.03 7.89 12.22
N GLY A 271 2.62 8.38 11.13
CA GLY A 271 2.00 9.39 10.28
C GLY A 271 1.80 10.72 11.03
N VAL A 272 2.71 11.05 11.93
CA VAL A 272 2.73 12.27 12.72
C VAL A 272 3.98 13.10 12.43
N GLY A 273 3.83 14.40 12.39
CA GLY A 273 4.90 15.37 12.19
C GLY A 273 4.32 16.79 12.28
N ASP A 274 5.12 17.81 12.01
CA ASP A 274 4.72 19.23 12.12
C ASP A 274 3.45 19.55 11.29
N TYR A 275 3.27 18.86 10.15
CA TYR A 275 2.08 18.98 9.32
C TYR A 275 0.78 18.52 10.02
N SER A 276 0.89 17.65 11.03
CA SER A 276 -0.27 17.14 11.79
C SER A 276 -0.89 18.21 12.71
N PHE A 277 -0.14 19.24 13.03
CA PHE A 277 -0.53 20.29 14.01
C PHE A 277 -0.87 21.63 13.35
N LYS A 278 -0.88 21.71 12.03
CA LYS A 278 -1.32 22.93 11.31
C LYS A 278 -2.81 23.18 11.50
N ASN A 279 -3.19 24.45 11.70
CA ASN A 279 -4.58 24.86 11.92
C ASN A 279 -5.45 24.72 10.65
N ILE A 280 -4.84 24.83 9.48
CA ILE A 280 -5.49 24.67 8.18
C ILE A 280 -4.85 23.48 7.47
N LYS A 281 -5.68 22.60 6.96
CA LYS A 281 -5.27 21.38 6.25
C LYS A 281 -6.04 21.24 4.95
#